data_7ed2373d6f3321eab116d6a8101cdd9b
#
_entry.id   7ed2373d6f3321eab116d6a8101cdd9b
#
_cell.length_a   1.000
_cell.length_b   1.000
_cell.length_c   1.000
_cell.angle_alpha   90.00
_cell.angle_beta   90.00
_cell.angle_gamma   90.00
#
_symmetry.space_group_name_H-M   'P 1'
#
loop_
_entity.id
_entity.type
_entity.pdbx_description
1 polymer ?
#
loop_
_entity_poly.entity_id
_entity_poly.type
_entity_poly.pdbx_seq_one_letter_code
_entity_poly.pdbx_strand_id
1 'polypeptide(L)'
;MRTHGRVVIFVFMFEKIVVGYASDQAGRDAVTLAARLAAALSSQVTVVYPYHPLLASVPGEEAEEYVRGEVQALVAGIEGLAAPTYHWSPSPWPIHALHELASYEKADLIVFGAAREGLADHLHVSLMERMVHGAPCAVGVAPAGYADGDSGEARRIGVGFSDSEEGRTAIHLAGELTEIVAGELEVIAGSGLSPALASYAFSSPSLPAVEDEMYAETKANLERVAGELGGGVPVHLETIRGDPSGVLIERSSNLDILMLGSRAYGPLRHVLLGSVSARVMREAHCPVLVVPRGTPQHG
;
A
#
# COMPACT_ATOMS: atom_id res chain seq x y z
N MET A 1 12.64 42.63 -0.85
CA MET A 1 12.38 41.52 0.09
C MET A 1 10.90 41.19 0.02
N ARG A 2 10.48 40.26 -0.83
CA ARG A 2 9.09 39.78 -0.92
C ARG A 2 9.10 38.31 -0.52
N THR A 3 8.72 38.04 0.72
CA THR A 3 8.41 36.71 1.22
C THR A 3 7.13 36.25 0.55
N HIS A 4 7.25 35.36 -0.44
CA HIS A 4 6.11 34.59 -0.94
C HIS A 4 5.75 33.58 0.15
N GLY A 5 4.69 33.86 0.87
CA GLY A 5 4.06 32.90 1.75
C GLY A 5 3.55 31.73 0.90
N ARG A 6 4.23 30.60 0.97
CA ARG A 6 3.76 29.33 0.45
C ARG A 6 2.59 28.92 1.36
N VAL A 7 1.38 29.07 0.86
CA VAL A 7 0.22 28.42 1.49
C VAL A 7 0.45 26.94 1.28
N VAL A 8 0.92 26.25 2.32
CA VAL A 8 0.98 24.78 2.34
C VAL A 8 -0.48 24.36 2.43
N ILE A 9 -1.07 24.04 1.28
CA ILE A 9 -2.33 23.30 1.25
C ILE A 9 -1.92 21.90 1.69
N PHE A 10 -2.12 21.56 2.95
CA PHE A 10 -2.07 20.18 3.44
C PHE A 10 -3.21 19.45 2.72
N VAL A 11 -2.89 18.79 1.62
CA VAL A 11 -3.77 17.77 1.06
C VAL A 11 -3.67 16.62 2.04
N PHE A 12 -4.74 16.38 2.79
CA PHE A 12 -4.83 15.27 3.74
C PHE A 12 -4.80 13.96 2.95
N MET A 13 -3.66 13.30 2.92
CA MET A 13 -3.44 12.11 2.07
C MET A 13 -4.16 10.91 2.64
N PHE A 14 -4.48 10.58 3.69
CA PHE A 14 -5.28 9.50 4.26
C PHE A 14 -5.88 9.95 5.58
N GLU A 15 -6.97 10.70 5.56
CA GLU A 15 -7.63 11.19 6.79
C GLU A 15 -8.21 10.05 7.62
N LYS A 16 -8.75 9.01 6.92
CA LYS A 16 -9.44 7.89 7.56
C LYS A 16 -8.87 6.56 7.08
N ILE A 17 -8.39 5.78 8.03
CA ILE A 17 -7.84 4.45 7.82
C ILE A 17 -8.76 3.42 8.46
N VAL A 18 -9.25 2.47 7.67
CA VAL A 18 -9.97 1.29 8.14
C VAL A 18 -9.01 0.11 8.16
N VAL A 19 -8.87 -0.58 9.29
CA VAL A 19 -7.99 -1.73 9.41
C VAL A 19 -8.74 -2.98 9.84
N GLY A 20 -8.57 -4.07 9.09
CA GLY A 20 -9.09 -5.39 9.46
C GLY A 20 -8.24 -6.01 10.55
N TYR A 21 -8.87 -6.41 11.65
CA TYR A 21 -8.20 -7.07 12.75
C TYR A 21 -8.77 -8.47 12.99
N ALA A 22 -7.87 -9.43 13.15
CA ALA A 22 -8.12 -10.73 13.74
C ALA A 22 -7.04 -10.94 14.80
N SER A 23 -7.34 -11.76 15.85
CA SER A 23 -6.36 -12.06 16.92
C SER A 23 -5.30 -13.05 16.43
N ASP A 24 -4.64 -12.73 15.33
CA ASP A 24 -3.54 -13.47 14.71
C ASP A 24 -2.39 -12.53 14.31
N GLN A 25 -1.33 -13.08 13.74
CA GLN A 25 -0.17 -12.28 13.32
C GLN A 25 -0.53 -11.27 12.23
N ALA A 26 -1.34 -11.65 11.23
CA ALA A 26 -1.72 -10.76 10.16
C ALA A 26 -2.54 -9.56 10.66
N GLY A 27 -3.45 -9.79 11.62
CA GLY A 27 -4.18 -8.72 12.29
C GLY A 27 -3.27 -7.78 13.06
N ARG A 28 -2.28 -8.30 13.79
CA ARG A 28 -1.28 -7.48 14.52
C ARG A 28 -0.43 -6.64 13.56
N ASP A 29 0.04 -7.25 12.47
CA ASP A 29 0.82 -6.56 11.45
C ASP A 29 0.01 -5.42 10.81
N ALA A 30 -1.26 -5.67 10.49
CA ALA A 30 -2.17 -4.69 9.93
C ALA A 30 -2.39 -3.49 10.85
N VAL A 31 -2.72 -3.74 12.13
CA VAL A 31 -2.96 -2.68 13.12
C VAL A 31 -1.70 -1.87 13.36
N THR A 32 -0.53 -2.51 13.44
CA THR A 32 0.75 -1.80 13.61
C THR A 32 1.05 -0.89 12.43
N LEU A 33 0.84 -1.35 11.20
CA LEU A 33 1.01 -0.51 10.01
C LEU A 33 0.03 0.67 10.01
N ALA A 34 -1.26 0.39 10.23
CA ALA A 34 -2.30 1.43 10.26
C ALA A 34 -2.00 2.49 11.31
N ALA A 35 -1.57 2.08 12.51
CA ALA A 35 -1.25 2.98 13.60
C ALA A 35 -0.02 3.86 13.32
N ARG A 36 1.04 3.29 12.72
CA ARG A 36 2.24 4.06 12.33
C ARG A 36 1.93 5.08 11.22
N LEU A 37 1.17 4.67 10.21
CA LEU A 37 0.72 5.61 9.18
C LEU A 37 -0.16 6.72 9.77
N ALA A 38 -1.10 6.36 10.64
CA ALA A 38 -1.99 7.32 11.26
C ALA A 38 -1.24 8.31 12.17
N ALA A 39 -0.25 7.87 12.90
CA ALA A 39 0.59 8.74 13.73
C ALA A 39 1.36 9.76 12.87
N ALA A 40 1.96 9.29 11.75
CA ALA A 40 2.70 10.15 10.82
C ALA A 40 1.80 11.15 10.09
N LEU A 41 0.58 10.72 9.72
CA LEU A 41 -0.35 11.50 8.90
C LEU A 41 -1.43 12.25 9.70
N SER A 42 -1.49 12.04 11.02
CA SER A 42 -2.55 12.53 11.91
C SER A 42 -3.95 12.03 11.52
N SER A 43 -4.02 10.77 11.04
CA SER A 43 -5.24 10.13 10.55
C SER A 43 -6.08 9.51 11.67
N GLN A 44 -7.37 9.32 11.40
CA GLN A 44 -8.26 8.54 12.24
C GLN A 44 -8.18 7.05 11.87
N VAL A 45 -8.14 6.17 12.88
CA VAL A 45 -8.12 4.71 12.67
C VAL A 45 -9.41 4.09 13.16
N THR A 46 -10.07 3.31 12.31
CA THR A 46 -11.18 2.43 12.69
C THR A 46 -10.72 0.98 12.59
N VAL A 47 -10.67 0.30 13.73
CA VAL A 47 -10.35 -1.13 13.80
C VAL A 47 -11.63 -1.94 13.62
N VAL A 48 -11.66 -2.78 12.60
CA VAL A 48 -12.82 -3.65 12.28
C VAL A 48 -12.52 -5.07 12.72
N TYR A 49 -13.37 -5.59 13.59
CA TYR A 49 -13.33 -7.00 13.98
C TYR A 49 -14.53 -7.72 13.34
N PRO A 50 -14.33 -8.44 12.23
CA PRO A 50 -15.39 -9.23 11.62
C PRO A 50 -15.60 -10.52 12.40
N TYR A 51 -16.86 -10.87 12.69
CA TYR A 51 -17.20 -12.15 13.31
C TYR A 51 -18.32 -12.84 12.54
N HIS A 52 -18.28 -14.18 12.53
CA HIS A 52 -19.28 -14.97 11.82
C HIS A 52 -20.51 -15.17 12.70
N PRO A 53 -21.69 -14.62 12.38
CA PRO A 53 -22.84 -14.58 13.28
C PRO A 53 -23.45 -15.96 13.59
N LEU A 54 -23.15 -16.99 12.80
CA LEU A 54 -23.62 -18.36 13.03
C LEU A 54 -22.58 -19.21 13.81
N LEU A 55 -21.31 -18.79 13.85
CA LEU A 55 -20.23 -19.53 14.52
C LEU A 55 -19.83 -18.91 15.86
N ALA A 56 -20.12 -17.65 16.04
CA ALA A 56 -19.87 -16.93 17.28
C ALA A 56 -21.15 -16.18 17.68
N SER A 57 -21.47 -16.24 18.97
CA SER A 57 -22.41 -15.28 19.56
C SER A 57 -21.91 -13.86 19.33
N VAL A 58 -22.79 -12.86 19.34
CA VAL A 58 -22.36 -11.46 19.39
C VAL A 58 -21.26 -11.35 20.44
N PRO A 59 -20.08 -10.82 20.11
CA PRO A 59 -19.01 -10.66 21.10
C PRO A 59 -19.58 -9.94 22.32
N GLY A 60 -19.50 -10.57 23.47
CA GLY A 60 -19.90 -9.92 24.72
C GLY A 60 -18.84 -8.91 25.15
N GLU A 61 -19.15 -8.10 26.16
CA GLU A 61 -18.25 -7.06 26.68
C GLU A 61 -16.84 -7.58 26.97
N GLU A 62 -16.71 -8.80 27.48
CA GLU A 62 -15.40 -9.43 27.75
C GLU A 62 -14.55 -9.64 26.49
N ALA A 63 -15.18 -10.09 25.38
CA ALA A 63 -14.48 -10.27 24.12
C ALA A 63 -14.08 -8.94 23.49
N GLU A 64 -14.94 -7.93 23.61
CA GLU A 64 -14.64 -6.58 23.17
C GLU A 64 -13.49 -5.95 23.97
N GLU A 65 -13.51 -6.10 25.28
CA GLU A 65 -12.45 -5.61 26.17
C GLU A 65 -11.12 -6.31 25.88
N TYR A 66 -11.14 -7.62 25.64
CA TYR A 66 -9.96 -8.40 25.25
C TYR A 66 -9.33 -7.84 23.96
N VAL A 67 -10.10 -7.70 22.88
CA VAL A 67 -9.61 -7.18 21.60
C VAL A 67 -9.11 -5.75 21.72
N ARG A 68 -9.83 -4.89 22.46
CA ARG A 68 -9.37 -3.53 22.75
C ARG A 68 -8.03 -3.52 23.49
N GLY A 69 -7.87 -4.41 24.47
CA GLY A 69 -6.63 -4.57 25.24
C GLY A 69 -5.46 -5.01 24.35
N GLU A 70 -5.69 -6.00 23.46
CA GLU A 70 -4.67 -6.42 22.49
C GLU A 70 -4.24 -5.29 21.57
N VAL A 71 -5.20 -4.58 20.96
CA VAL A 71 -4.91 -3.45 20.07
C VAL A 71 -4.20 -2.32 20.82
N GLN A 72 -4.65 -1.97 22.02
CA GLN A 72 -4.01 -0.95 22.83
C GLN A 72 -2.56 -1.30 23.18
N ALA A 73 -2.30 -2.57 23.48
CA ALA A 73 -0.94 -3.04 23.76
C ALA A 73 -0.03 -2.92 22.53
N LEU A 74 -0.56 -3.21 21.33
CA LEU A 74 0.18 -3.09 20.07
C LEU A 74 0.56 -1.63 19.75
N VAL A 75 -0.31 -0.69 20.08
CA VAL A 75 -0.13 0.72 19.70
C VAL A 75 0.44 1.60 20.82
N ALA A 76 0.64 1.05 22.02
CA ALA A 76 1.03 1.80 23.23
C ALA A 76 2.35 2.59 23.09
N GLY A 77 3.25 2.17 22.21
CA GLY A 77 4.54 2.84 21.96
C GLY A 77 4.52 3.79 20.77
N ILE A 78 3.38 3.99 20.10
CA ILE A 78 3.29 4.83 18.90
C ILE A 78 2.87 6.24 19.29
N GLU A 79 3.83 7.15 19.31
CA GLU A 79 3.58 8.56 19.65
C GLU A 79 2.77 9.26 18.55
N GLY A 80 1.88 10.17 18.93
CA GLY A 80 1.07 10.96 17.98
C GLY A 80 -0.19 10.26 17.47
N LEU A 81 -0.41 8.98 17.80
CA LEU A 81 -1.61 8.27 17.41
C LEU A 81 -2.83 8.71 18.22
N ALA A 82 -3.91 9.15 17.54
CA ALA A 82 -5.21 9.33 18.16
C ALA A 82 -5.82 7.97 18.57
N ALA A 83 -6.65 7.96 19.62
CA ALA A 83 -7.29 6.72 20.09
C ALA A 83 -8.12 6.09 18.96
N PRO A 84 -7.87 4.80 18.61
CA PRO A 84 -8.63 4.10 17.57
C PRO A 84 -10.11 3.96 17.95
N THR A 85 -10.99 4.01 16.95
CA THR A 85 -12.38 3.58 17.07
C THR A 85 -12.49 2.09 16.73
N TYR A 86 -13.56 1.43 17.22
CA TYR A 86 -13.75 -0.01 17.05
C TYR A 86 -15.10 -0.28 16.43
N HIS A 87 -15.14 -1.16 15.43
CA HIS A 87 -16.34 -1.59 14.76
C HIS A 87 -16.45 -3.11 14.74
N TRP A 88 -17.52 -3.64 15.35
CA TRP A 88 -17.84 -5.06 15.39
C TRP A 88 -18.77 -5.38 14.23
N SER A 89 -18.29 -6.13 13.25
CA SER A 89 -19.05 -6.43 12.04
C SER A 89 -19.56 -7.87 12.01
N PRO A 90 -20.88 -8.10 12.13
CA PRO A 90 -21.47 -9.41 11.97
C PRO A 90 -21.50 -9.78 10.48
N SER A 91 -20.43 -10.34 9.97
CA SER A 91 -20.34 -10.72 8.56
C SER A 91 -19.69 -12.08 8.37
N PRO A 92 -20.27 -13.01 7.63
CA PRO A 92 -19.62 -14.22 7.19
C PRO A 92 -18.52 -13.97 6.16
N TRP A 93 -18.43 -12.73 5.65
CA TRP A 93 -17.52 -12.31 4.61
C TRP A 93 -16.66 -11.12 5.07
N PRO A 94 -15.53 -11.35 5.74
CA PRO A 94 -14.69 -10.29 6.31
C PRO A 94 -14.29 -9.19 5.33
N ILE A 95 -13.97 -9.57 4.09
CA ILE A 95 -13.58 -8.63 3.03
C ILE A 95 -14.74 -7.68 2.69
N HIS A 96 -15.94 -8.22 2.55
CA HIS A 96 -17.13 -7.42 2.24
C HIS A 96 -17.44 -6.44 3.37
N ALA A 97 -17.33 -6.89 4.62
CA ALA A 97 -17.50 -6.04 5.79
C ALA A 97 -16.53 -4.84 5.79
N LEU A 98 -15.25 -5.09 5.45
CA LEU A 98 -14.25 -4.02 5.35
C LEU A 98 -14.56 -3.03 4.22
N HIS A 99 -14.93 -3.52 3.04
CA HIS A 99 -15.29 -2.66 1.91
C HIS A 99 -16.55 -1.85 2.16
N GLU A 100 -17.57 -2.44 2.76
CA GLU A 100 -18.81 -1.74 3.13
C GLU A 100 -18.55 -0.64 4.15
N LEU A 101 -17.80 -0.95 5.22
CA LEU A 101 -17.47 0.04 6.23
C LEU A 101 -16.60 1.17 5.65
N ALA A 102 -15.57 0.82 4.87
CA ALA A 102 -14.72 1.79 4.22
C ALA A 102 -15.52 2.73 3.30
N SER A 103 -16.49 2.18 2.56
CA SER A 103 -17.41 2.98 1.73
C SER A 103 -18.32 3.87 2.58
N TYR A 104 -18.87 3.34 3.67
CA TYR A 104 -19.77 4.06 4.58
C TYR A 104 -19.05 5.22 5.28
N GLU A 105 -17.86 4.99 5.82
CA GLU A 105 -17.05 5.99 6.50
C GLU A 105 -16.30 6.93 5.54
N LYS A 106 -16.34 6.63 4.24
CA LYS A 106 -15.52 7.29 3.21
C LYS A 106 -14.05 7.23 3.56
N ALA A 107 -13.58 6.02 3.89
CA ALA A 107 -12.18 5.81 4.21
C ALA A 107 -11.28 6.03 2.98
N ASP A 108 -10.08 6.51 3.23
CA ASP A 108 -9.07 6.79 2.20
C ASP A 108 -8.12 5.62 2.02
N LEU A 109 -7.98 4.78 3.07
CA LEU A 109 -7.09 3.64 3.09
C LEU A 109 -7.73 2.47 3.85
N ILE A 110 -7.70 1.28 3.25
CA ILE A 110 -7.94 0.01 3.94
C ILE A 110 -6.59 -0.66 4.20
N VAL A 111 -6.35 -1.13 5.43
CA VAL A 111 -5.12 -1.86 5.78
C VAL A 111 -5.45 -3.28 6.21
N PHE A 112 -4.66 -4.23 5.73
CA PHE A 112 -4.69 -5.62 6.18
C PHE A 112 -3.29 -6.22 6.22
N GLY A 113 -3.12 -7.36 6.90
CA GLY A 113 -1.85 -8.06 7.00
C GLY A 113 -1.75 -9.21 6.00
N ALA A 114 -0.55 -9.47 5.53
CA ALA A 114 -0.26 -10.67 4.74
C ALA A 114 -0.28 -11.90 5.66
N ALA A 115 -0.99 -12.94 5.26
CA ALA A 115 -0.94 -14.21 5.97
C ALA A 115 0.45 -14.85 5.79
N ARG A 116 0.98 -15.49 6.86
CA ARG A 116 2.20 -16.29 6.75
C ARG A 116 2.00 -17.45 5.78
N GLU A 117 3.03 -17.76 4.99
CA GLU A 117 3.06 -18.92 4.12
C GLU A 117 2.77 -20.22 4.89
N GLY A 118 1.88 -21.04 4.37
CA GLY A 118 1.47 -22.32 4.93
C GLY A 118 0.74 -23.18 3.90
N LEU A 119 0.33 -24.39 4.30
CA LEU A 119 -0.33 -25.41 3.45
C LEU A 119 -1.58 -24.92 2.67
N ALA A 120 -1.97 -23.66 2.80
CA ALA A 120 -3.13 -23.04 2.18
C ALA A 120 -2.77 -21.90 1.19
N ASP A 121 -1.53 -21.84 0.71
CA ASP A 121 -1.01 -20.72 -0.13
C ASP A 121 -1.95 -20.28 -1.26
N HIS A 122 -2.57 -21.24 -1.96
CA HIS A 122 -3.50 -20.91 -3.05
C HIS A 122 -4.78 -20.21 -2.57
N LEU A 123 -5.24 -20.47 -1.34
CA LEU A 123 -6.42 -19.82 -0.76
C LEU A 123 -6.08 -18.40 -0.27
N HIS A 124 -4.88 -18.20 0.29
CA HIS A 124 -4.43 -16.90 0.78
C HIS A 124 -4.14 -15.92 -0.35
N VAL A 125 -3.55 -16.37 -1.45
CA VAL A 125 -3.36 -15.57 -2.67
C VAL A 125 -4.69 -15.03 -3.17
N SER A 126 -5.72 -15.90 -3.25
CA SER A 126 -7.05 -15.49 -3.69
C SER A 126 -7.72 -14.50 -2.71
N LEU A 127 -7.42 -14.60 -1.41
CA LEU A 127 -7.97 -13.71 -0.39
C LEU A 127 -7.38 -12.31 -0.53
N MET A 128 -6.05 -12.19 -0.63
CA MET A 128 -5.36 -10.91 -0.81
C MET A 128 -5.81 -10.21 -2.10
N GLU A 129 -5.86 -10.94 -3.22
CA GLU A 129 -6.35 -10.39 -4.47
C GLU A 129 -7.80 -9.88 -4.36
N ARG A 130 -8.66 -10.60 -3.65
CA ARG A 130 -10.04 -10.19 -3.39
C ARG A 130 -10.15 -9.00 -2.44
N MET A 131 -9.23 -8.86 -1.47
CA MET A 131 -9.18 -7.69 -0.58
C MET A 131 -8.90 -6.40 -1.35
N VAL A 132 -7.99 -6.47 -2.33
CA VAL A 132 -7.61 -5.33 -3.15
C VAL A 132 -8.60 -5.09 -4.29
N HIS A 133 -9.07 -6.19 -4.91
CA HIS A 133 -9.98 -6.09 -6.04
C HIS A 133 -11.34 -5.57 -5.61
N GLY A 134 -11.75 -4.44 -6.18
CA GLY A 134 -13.02 -3.80 -5.84
C GLY A 134 -12.99 -2.94 -4.57
N ALA A 135 -11.84 -2.74 -3.94
CA ALA A 135 -11.70 -1.81 -2.83
C ALA A 135 -12.12 -0.39 -3.24
N PRO A 136 -12.87 0.32 -2.40
CA PRO A 136 -13.40 1.65 -2.72
C PRO A 136 -12.33 2.77 -2.62
N CYS A 137 -11.20 2.49 -2.01
CA CYS A 137 -10.10 3.43 -1.73
C CYS A 137 -8.74 2.74 -1.86
N ALA A 138 -7.66 3.43 -1.49
CA ALA A 138 -6.32 2.83 -1.45
C ALA A 138 -6.27 1.61 -0.50
N VAL A 139 -5.35 0.70 -0.77
CA VAL A 139 -5.17 -0.51 0.03
C VAL A 139 -3.72 -0.64 0.45
N GLY A 140 -3.50 -0.86 1.76
CA GLY A 140 -2.20 -1.12 2.37
C GLY A 140 -2.09 -2.57 2.84
N VAL A 141 -0.95 -3.19 2.58
CA VAL A 141 -0.63 -4.53 3.06
C VAL A 141 0.62 -4.49 3.93
N ALA A 142 0.48 -4.93 5.17
CA ALA A 142 1.62 -5.16 6.05
C ALA A 142 2.25 -6.53 5.74
N PRO A 143 3.57 -6.63 5.55
CA PRO A 143 4.23 -7.92 5.37
C PRO A 143 4.16 -8.75 6.65
N ALA A 144 4.26 -10.07 6.51
CA ALA A 144 4.19 -10.99 7.66
C ALA A 144 5.33 -10.74 8.66
N GLY A 145 4.98 -10.53 9.93
CA GLY A 145 5.92 -10.23 11.01
C GLY A 145 6.27 -8.75 11.16
N TYR A 146 5.56 -7.85 10.48
CA TYR A 146 5.80 -6.40 10.56
C TYR A 146 5.68 -5.85 11.99
N ALA A 147 4.75 -6.36 12.78
CA ALA A 147 4.56 -5.95 14.17
C ALA A 147 5.70 -6.37 15.10
N ASP A 148 6.43 -7.44 14.74
CA ASP A 148 7.54 -7.97 15.55
C ASP A 148 8.88 -7.28 15.21
N GLY A 149 8.92 -6.52 14.09
CA GLY A 149 10.11 -5.82 13.64
C GLY A 149 10.33 -4.49 14.36
N ASP A 150 11.60 -4.15 14.57
CA ASP A 150 12.00 -2.81 15.02
C ASP A 150 11.96 -1.85 13.82
N SER A 151 10.75 -1.56 13.36
CA SER A 151 10.53 -0.61 12.29
C SER A 151 10.48 0.78 12.92
N GLY A 152 11.58 1.52 12.80
CA GLY A 152 11.64 2.94 13.15
C GLY A 152 10.63 3.80 12.35
N GLU A 153 10.80 5.11 12.37
CA GLU A 153 10.03 6.01 11.50
C GLU A 153 10.30 5.66 10.04
N ALA A 154 9.22 5.59 9.23
CA ALA A 154 9.35 5.38 7.79
C ALA A 154 10.02 6.60 7.17
N ARG A 155 11.19 6.42 6.55
CA ARG A 155 11.96 7.51 5.91
C ARG A 155 12.33 7.22 4.47
N ARG A 156 12.40 5.94 4.08
CA ARG A 156 12.74 5.52 2.73
C ARG A 156 11.48 5.06 2.01
N ILE A 157 10.91 5.97 1.24
CA ILE A 157 9.68 5.75 0.50
C ILE A 157 10.03 5.37 -0.93
N GLY A 158 9.63 4.18 -1.36
CA GLY A 158 9.76 3.74 -2.73
C GLY A 158 8.45 3.91 -3.50
N VAL A 159 8.53 4.14 -4.80
CA VAL A 159 7.36 4.08 -5.68
C VAL A 159 7.72 3.34 -6.97
N GLY A 160 6.90 2.36 -7.34
CA GLY A 160 7.03 1.65 -8.61
C GLY A 160 6.51 2.53 -9.75
N PHE A 161 7.39 2.82 -10.70
CA PHE A 161 7.06 3.64 -11.86
C PHE A 161 6.26 2.86 -12.90
N SER A 162 5.19 3.47 -13.38
CA SER A 162 4.54 3.13 -14.65
C SER A 162 4.09 4.42 -15.32
N ASP A 163 4.26 4.53 -16.65
CA ASP A 163 3.79 5.70 -17.40
C ASP A 163 2.28 5.61 -17.65
N SER A 164 1.54 5.71 -16.57
CA SER A 164 0.08 5.69 -16.52
C SER A 164 -0.41 6.79 -15.58
N GLU A 165 -1.68 7.15 -15.63
CA GLU A 165 -2.26 8.14 -14.72
C GLU A 165 -2.19 7.67 -13.26
N GLU A 166 -2.40 6.37 -13.03
CA GLU A 166 -2.30 5.75 -11.71
C GLU A 166 -0.85 5.76 -11.19
N GLY A 167 0.12 5.50 -12.08
CA GLY A 167 1.54 5.59 -11.75
C GLY A 167 1.93 7.01 -11.34
N ARG A 168 1.46 8.02 -12.05
CA ARG A 168 1.69 9.43 -11.70
C ARG A 168 1.02 9.80 -10.38
N THR A 169 -0.22 9.34 -10.13
CA THR A 169 -0.89 9.52 -8.84
C THR A 169 -0.07 8.90 -7.71
N ALA A 170 0.43 7.68 -7.90
CA ALA A 170 1.28 7.02 -6.89
C ALA A 170 2.56 7.80 -6.62
N ILE A 171 3.21 8.37 -7.65
CA ILE A 171 4.42 9.18 -7.50
C ILE A 171 4.12 10.47 -6.71
N HIS A 172 3.02 11.16 -7.02
CA HIS A 172 2.65 12.38 -6.29
C HIS A 172 2.37 12.08 -4.81
N LEU A 173 1.58 11.05 -4.53
CA LEU A 173 1.29 10.64 -3.14
C LEU A 173 2.55 10.16 -2.39
N ALA A 174 3.46 9.45 -3.08
CA ALA A 174 4.73 9.07 -2.49
C ALA A 174 5.59 10.29 -2.14
N GLY A 175 5.61 11.31 -3.00
CA GLY A 175 6.27 12.60 -2.74
C GLY A 175 5.69 13.31 -1.52
N GLU A 176 4.37 13.41 -1.43
CA GLU A 176 3.67 14.02 -0.27
C GLU A 176 3.97 13.26 1.03
N LEU A 177 3.90 11.92 1.00
CA LEU A 177 4.26 11.10 2.16
C LEU A 177 5.71 11.35 2.58
N THR A 178 6.63 11.42 1.61
CA THR A 178 8.04 11.68 1.86
C THR A 178 8.27 13.05 2.50
N GLU A 179 7.55 14.08 2.07
CA GLU A 179 7.60 15.41 2.70
C GLU A 179 7.13 15.36 4.17
N ILE A 180 6.01 14.67 4.43
CA ILE A 180 5.44 14.55 5.79
C ILE A 180 6.40 13.85 6.74
N VAL A 181 7.02 12.74 6.31
CA VAL A 181 7.94 11.97 7.14
C VAL A 181 9.38 12.51 7.12
N ALA A 182 9.64 13.61 6.42
CA ALA A 182 10.96 14.19 6.22
C ALA A 182 12.00 13.12 5.74
N GLY A 183 11.58 12.31 4.76
CA GLY A 183 12.32 11.17 4.26
C GLY A 183 12.99 11.40 2.89
N GLU A 184 13.25 10.30 2.20
CA GLU A 184 13.82 10.23 0.84
C GLU A 184 12.87 9.44 -0.05
N LEU A 185 12.69 9.89 -1.31
CA LEU A 185 11.87 9.23 -2.31
C LEU A 185 12.74 8.49 -3.32
N GLU A 186 12.47 7.22 -3.52
CA GLU A 186 13.06 6.41 -4.58
C GLU A 186 11.99 6.05 -5.63
N VAL A 187 12.16 6.53 -6.87
CA VAL A 187 11.28 6.19 -7.99
C VAL A 187 11.93 5.08 -8.81
N ILE A 188 11.33 3.90 -8.79
CA ILE A 188 11.92 2.66 -9.29
C ILE A 188 11.19 2.20 -10.55
N ALA A 189 11.92 2.04 -11.63
CA ALA A 189 11.42 1.50 -12.89
C ALA A 189 12.13 0.18 -13.24
N GLY A 190 11.38 -0.91 -13.29
CA GLY A 190 11.87 -2.15 -13.89
C GLY A 190 11.70 -2.11 -15.41
N SER A 191 12.77 -2.35 -16.15
CA SER A 191 12.76 -2.44 -17.61
C SER A 191 13.16 -3.82 -18.08
N GLY A 192 12.18 -4.63 -18.44
CA GLY A 192 12.40 -5.98 -18.93
C GLY A 192 11.10 -6.73 -19.17
N LEU A 193 11.25 -7.88 -19.78
CA LEU A 193 10.15 -8.79 -20.06
C LEU A 193 9.78 -9.57 -18.80
N SER A 194 8.48 -9.84 -18.63
CA SER A 194 8.06 -10.80 -17.61
C SER A 194 8.67 -12.18 -17.89
N PRO A 195 8.88 -13.03 -16.86
CA PRO A 195 9.47 -14.37 -17.05
C PRO A 195 8.77 -15.21 -18.12
N ALA A 196 7.45 -15.08 -18.24
CA ALA A 196 6.66 -15.77 -19.26
C ALA A 196 7.02 -15.29 -20.68
N LEU A 197 7.12 -13.97 -20.89
CA LEU A 197 7.49 -13.41 -22.20
C LEU A 197 8.97 -13.65 -22.50
N ALA A 198 9.84 -13.57 -21.54
CA ALA A 198 11.27 -13.85 -21.69
C ALA A 198 11.50 -15.29 -22.16
N SER A 199 10.75 -16.27 -21.66
CA SER A 199 10.86 -17.67 -22.10
C SER A 199 10.48 -17.87 -23.57
N TYR A 200 9.55 -17.11 -24.09
CA TYR A 200 9.20 -17.13 -25.52
C TYR A 200 10.24 -16.42 -26.40
N ALA A 201 10.79 -15.31 -25.89
CA ALA A 201 11.73 -14.46 -26.63
C ALA A 201 13.18 -14.98 -26.58
N PHE A 202 13.50 -15.94 -25.70
CA PHE A 202 14.87 -16.41 -25.43
C PHE A 202 15.68 -16.83 -26.66
N SER A 203 15.00 -17.33 -27.69
CA SER A 203 15.64 -17.74 -28.93
C SER A 203 15.68 -16.65 -30.02
N SER A 204 15.22 -15.43 -29.73
CA SER A 204 15.18 -14.35 -30.71
C SER A 204 16.52 -13.61 -30.77
N PRO A 205 17.18 -13.54 -31.93
CA PRO A 205 18.42 -12.79 -32.10
C PRO A 205 18.28 -11.27 -31.84
N SER A 206 17.06 -10.75 -31.95
CA SER A 206 16.74 -9.33 -31.73
C SER A 206 16.44 -8.98 -30.27
N LEU A 207 16.37 -9.96 -29.37
CA LEU A 207 16.01 -9.74 -27.96
C LEU A 207 16.90 -8.69 -27.28
N PRO A 208 18.24 -8.72 -27.38
CA PRO A 208 19.08 -7.70 -26.74
C PRO A 208 18.80 -6.27 -27.19
N ALA A 209 18.55 -6.09 -28.50
CA ALA A 209 18.23 -4.77 -29.05
C ALA A 209 16.86 -4.25 -28.56
N VAL A 210 15.88 -5.13 -28.42
CA VAL A 210 14.56 -4.79 -27.87
C VAL A 210 14.68 -4.41 -26.37
N GLU A 211 15.46 -5.15 -25.60
CA GLU A 211 15.70 -4.83 -24.18
C GLU A 211 16.46 -3.50 -24.02
N ASP A 212 17.40 -3.18 -24.89
CA ASP A 212 18.09 -1.89 -24.87
C ASP A 212 17.15 -0.72 -25.19
N GLU A 213 16.29 -0.89 -26.17
CA GLU A 213 15.26 0.10 -26.53
C GLU A 213 14.25 0.29 -25.39
N MET A 214 13.74 -0.78 -24.81
CA MET A 214 12.85 -0.74 -23.64
C MET A 214 13.50 -0.01 -22.47
N TYR A 215 14.77 -0.28 -22.20
CA TYR A 215 15.50 0.38 -21.11
C TYR A 215 15.64 1.88 -21.37
N ALA A 216 16.04 2.27 -22.58
CA ALA A 216 16.20 3.68 -22.95
C ALA A 216 14.86 4.45 -22.87
N GLU A 217 13.78 3.85 -23.36
CA GLU A 217 12.43 4.43 -23.30
C GLU A 217 11.95 4.57 -21.85
N THR A 218 12.07 3.51 -21.05
CA THR A 218 11.67 3.52 -19.63
C THR A 218 12.43 4.60 -18.87
N LYS A 219 13.74 4.72 -19.09
CA LYS A 219 14.57 5.73 -18.44
C LYS A 219 14.15 7.15 -18.84
N ALA A 220 13.94 7.40 -20.13
CA ALA A 220 13.52 8.71 -20.61
C ALA A 220 12.12 9.11 -20.06
N ASN A 221 11.20 8.16 -19.96
CA ASN A 221 9.87 8.38 -19.39
C ASN A 221 9.96 8.67 -17.88
N LEU A 222 10.81 7.94 -17.15
CA LEU A 222 11.05 8.17 -15.73
C LEU A 222 11.61 9.58 -15.49
N GLU A 223 12.65 9.99 -16.22
CA GLU A 223 13.27 11.32 -16.11
C GLU A 223 12.26 12.44 -16.41
N ARG A 224 11.39 12.25 -17.41
CA ARG A 224 10.35 13.22 -17.76
C ARG A 224 9.33 13.39 -16.64
N VAL A 225 8.80 12.29 -16.08
CA VAL A 225 7.79 12.35 -15.01
C VAL A 225 8.39 12.87 -13.71
N ALA A 226 9.64 12.52 -13.42
CA ALA A 226 10.33 13.04 -12.24
C ALA A 226 10.57 14.56 -12.30
N GLY A 227 10.74 15.12 -13.50
CA GLY A 227 10.81 16.56 -13.69
C GLY A 227 9.51 17.30 -13.33
N GLU A 228 8.39 16.59 -13.24
CA GLU A 228 7.09 17.13 -12.82
C GLU A 228 6.95 17.16 -11.28
N LEU A 229 7.78 16.41 -10.56
CA LEU A 229 7.82 16.43 -9.09
C LEU A 229 8.43 17.75 -8.62
N GLY A 230 7.71 18.49 -7.82
CA GLY A 230 8.21 19.71 -7.20
C GLY A 230 9.43 19.40 -6.32
N GLY A 231 10.46 20.27 -6.32
CA GLY A 231 11.74 20.07 -5.62
C GLY A 231 11.67 20.14 -4.07
N GLY A 232 10.69 19.49 -3.44
CA GLY A 232 10.48 19.53 -1.98
C GLY A 232 11.26 18.47 -1.20
N VAL A 233 11.59 17.33 -1.82
CA VAL A 233 12.25 16.19 -1.18
C VAL A 233 13.43 15.68 -2.02
N PRO A 234 14.41 14.99 -1.42
CA PRO A 234 15.42 14.24 -2.15
C PRO A 234 14.75 13.12 -2.98
N VAL A 235 14.95 13.13 -4.29
CA VAL A 235 14.40 12.13 -5.20
C VAL A 235 15.53 11.36 -5.88
N HIS A 236 15.51 10.05 -5.74
CA HIS A 236 16.40 9.13 -6.43
C HIS A 236 15.65 8.42 -7.55
N LEU A 237 16.16 8.49 -8.77
CA LEU A 237 15.57 7.84 -9.93
C LEU A 237 16.39 6.62 -10.29
N GLU A 238 15.75 5.47 -10.37
CA GLU A 238 16.44 4.24 -10.68
C GLU A 238 15.71 3.45 -11.77
N THR A 239 16.42 3.18 -12.87
CA THR A 239 15.95 2.28 -13.93
C THR A 239 16.81 1.02 -13.89
N ILE A 240 16.19 -0.11 -13.63
CA ILE A 240 16.86 -1.40 -13.45
C ILE A 240 16.40 -2.35 -14.55
N ARG A 241 17.37 -3.05 -15.19
CA ARG A 241 17.03 -4.12 -16.14
C ARG A 241 16.46 -5.32 -15.41
N GLY A 242 15.32 -5.80 -15.85
CA GLY A 242 14.67 -6.97 -15.29
C GLY A 242 13.15 -6.88 -15.26
N ASP A 243 12.53 -7.97 -14.87
CA ASP A 243 11.09 -8.04 -14.64
C ASP A 243 10.66 -7.00 -13.58
N PRO A 244 9.72 -6.09 -13.89
CA PRO A 244 9.34 -5.02 -12.97
C PRO A 244 8.93 -5.51 -11.58
N SER A 245 8.25 -6.66 -11.47
CA SER A 245 7.86 -7.19 -10.17
C SER A 245 9.06 -7.69 -9.36
N GLY A 246 9.99 -8.39 -10.01
CA GLY A 246 11.22 -8.87 -9.36
C GLY A 246 12.09 -7.72 -8.85
N VAL A 247 12.26 -6.69 -9.68
CA VAL A 247 13.02 -5.48 -9.31
C VAL A 247 12.41 -4.80 -8.07
N LEU A 248 11.10 -4.60 -8.05
CA LEU A 248 10.41 -3.94 -6.93
C LEU A 248 10.47 -4.78 -5.64
N ILE A 249 10.36 -6.12 -5.75
CA ILE A 249 10.48 -7.03 -4.61
C ILE A 249 11.89 -6.96 -4.02
N GLU A 250 12.92 -7.01 -4.85
CA GLU A 250 14.31 -6.90 -4.39
C GLU A 250 14.57 -5.56 -3.69
N ARG A 251 14.13 -4.46 -4.29
CA ARG A 251 14.30 -3.11 -3.71
C ARG A 251 13.52 -2.92 -2.41
N SER A 252 12.39 -3.59 -2.24
CA SER A 252 11.55 -3.48 -1.04
C SER A 252 12.28 -3.85 0.26
N SER A 253 13.38 -4.62 0.18
CA SER A 253 14.23 -4.94 1.35
C SER A 253 14.93 -3.71 1.96
N ASN A 254 15.09 -2.64 1.18
CA ASN A 254 15.76 -1.42 1.59
C ASN A 254 14.83 -0.24 1.78
N LEU A 255 13.52 -0.47 1.64
CA LEU A 255 12.48 0.55 1.76
C LEU A 255 11.68 0.34 3.05
N ASP A 256 11.12 1.43 3.56
CA ASP A 256 10.21 1.39 4.70
C ASP A 256 8.75 1.30 4.24
N ILE A 257 8.43 1.83 3.05
CA ILE A 257 7.12 1.73 2.37
C ILE A 257 7.36 1.69 0.86
N LEU A 258 6.60 0.86 0.14
CA LEU A 258 6.56 0.82 -1.32
C LEU A 258 5.16 1.18 -1.82
N MET A 259 5.04 2.20 -2.66
CA MET A 259 3.79 2.64 -3.26
C MET A 259 3.67 2.20 -4.72
N LEU A 260 2.47 1.78 -5.11
CA LEU A 260 2.16 1.32 -6.46
C LEU A 260 0.85 1.92 -6.95
N GLY A 261 0.76 2.25 -8.23
CA GLY A 261 -0.51 2.54 -8.87
C GLY A 261 -1.32 1.26 -9.11
N SER A 262 -2.63 1.33 -8.96
CA SER A 262 -3.53 0.26 -9.38
C SER A 262 -3.68 0.25 -10.90
N ARG A 263 -4.14 -0.87 -11.50
CA ARG A 263 -4.62 -0.85 -12.90
C ARG A 263 -6.09 -0.47 -12.90
N ALA A 264 -6.44 0.65 -13.55
CA ALA A 264 -7.83 1.00 -13.78
C ALA A 264 -8.27 0.53 -15.17
N TYR A 265 -9.30 -0.31 -15.22
CA TYR A 265 -10.09 -0.53 -16.42
C TYR A 265 -11.47 0.07 -16.20
N GLY A 266 -11.78 1.18 -16.91
CA GLY A 266 -13.10 1.78 -16.97
C GLY A 266 -13.36 2.93 -15.98
N PRO A 267 -14.59 3.47 -15.96
CA PRO A 267 -14.95 4.69 -15.22
C PRO A 267 -15.16 4.47 -13.71
N LEU A 268 -15.00 3.24 -13.23
CA LEU A 268 -15.20 2.89 -11.82
C LEU A 268 -13.93 3.13 -11.01
N ARG A 269 -14.07 3.84 -9.89
CA ARG A 269 -12.99 4.18 -8.94
C ARG A 269 -12.57 2.99 -8.05
N HIS A 270 -12.72 1.75 -8.51
CA HIS A 270 -12.34 0.56 -7.76
C HIS A 270 -10.91 0.15 -8.09
N VAL A 271 -10.16 -0.29 -7.09
CA VAL A 271 -8.81 -0.81 -7.28
C VAL A 271 -8.87 -2.11 -8.08
N LEU A 272 -8.12 -2.16 -9.18
CA LEU A 272 -7.89 -3.37 -9.95
C LEU A 272 -6.43 -3.75 -9.86
N LEU A 273 -6.16 -4.97 -9.45
CA LEU A 273 -4.80 -5.46 -9.25
C LEU A 273 -4.18 -5.89 -10.58
N GLY A 274 -3.04 -5.28 -10.92
CA GLY A 274 -2.20 -5.73 -12.03
C GLY A 274 -1.29 -6.90 -11.61
N SER A 275 -0.76 -7.64 -12.56
CA SER A 275 0.14 -8.78 -12.30
C SER A 275 1.39 -8.37 -11.49
N VAL A 276 1.96 -7.19 -11.78
CA VAL A 276 3.10 -6.63 -11.03
C VAL A 276 2.71 -6.34 -9.59
N SER A 277 1.65 -5.53 -9.40
CA SER A 277 1.19 -5.16 -8.05
C SER A 277 0.77 -6.38 -7.23
N ALA A 278 0.09 -7.37 -7.85
CA ALA A 278 -0.30 -8.60 -7.19
C ALA A 278 0.90 -9.40 -6.67
N ARG A 279 1.95 -9.50 -7.47
CA ARG A 279 3.16 -10.22 -7.07
C ARG A 279 3.95 -9.45 -6.01
N VAL A 280 4.13 -8.15 -6.19
CA VAL A 280 4.83 -7.29 -5.20
C VAL A 280 4.12 -7.32 -3.85
N MET A 281 2.80 -7.23 -3.80
CA MET A 281 2.05 -7.28 -2.54
C MET A 281 2.24 -8.59 -1.76
N ARG A 282 2.49 -9.71 -2.47
CA ARG A 282 2.73 -11.01 -1.82
C ARG A 282 4.16 -11.18 -1.33
N GLU A 283 5.12 -10.65 -2.09
CA GLU A 283 6.54 -11.02 -1.96
C GLU A 283 7.41 -9.87 -1.45
N ALA A 284 6.87 -8.65 -1.30
CA ALA A 284 7.63 -7.51 -0.79
C ALA A 284 7.99 -7.67 0.69
N HIS A 285 9.16 -7.12 1.06
CA HIS A 285 9.71 -7.17 2.41
C HIS A 285 9.29 -5.96 3.27
N CYS A 286 8.72 -4.93 2.67
CA CYS A 286 8.16 -3.76 3.36
C CYS A 286 6.66 -3.63 3.10
N PRO A 287 5.93 -2.79 3.85
CA PRO A 287 4.55 -2.42 3.55
C PRO A 287 4.36 -1.93 2.12
N VAL A 288 3.29 -2.40 1.47
CA VAL A 288 2.93 -2.01 0.11
C VAL A 288 1.59 -1.27 0.12
N LEU A 289 1.57 -0.05 -0.44
CA LEU A 289 0.35 0.73 -0.62
C LEU A 289 -0.02 0.75 -2.11
N VAL A 290 -1.21 0.28 -2.45
CA VAL A 290 -1.75 0.34 -3.82
C VAL A 290 -2.80 1.43 -3.88
N VAL A 291 -2.55 2.44 -4.73
CA VAL A 291 -3.43 3.61 -4.84
C VAL A 291 -4.26 3.56 -6.11
N PRO A 292 -5.57 3.87 -6.04
CA PRO A 292 -6.46 3.91 -7.19
C PRO A 292 -6.20 5.16 -8.03
N ARG A 293 -6.81 5.20 -9.21
CA ARG A 293 -6.86 6.36 -10.08
C ARG A 293 -7.67 7.50 -9.44
N GLY A 294 -7.05 8.65 -9.34
CA GLY A 294 -7.69 9.86 -8.80
C GLY A 294 -7.73 9.85 -7.28
N THR A 295 -7.06 10.82 -6.67
CA THR A 295 -7.17 11.12 -5.24
C THR A 295 -8.63 11.47 -4.92
N PRO A 296 -9.18 11.05 -3.78
CA PRO A 296 -10.43 11.59 -3.28
C PRO A 296 -10.22 13.10 -3.09
N GLN A 297 -10.76 13.92 -3.98
CA GLN A 297 -10.92 15.34 -3.68
C GLN A 297 -12.09 15.42 -2.71
N HIS A 298 -11.82 15.56 -1.45
CA HIS A 298 -12.82 15.96 -0.48
C HIS A 298 -13.19 17.41 -0.81
N GLY A 299 -14.33 17.58 -1.53
CA GLY A 299 -14.97 18.86 -1.79
C GLY A 299 -15.91 19.24 -0.68
#